data_3ed81631f6a80c191e75930bb5db8b61
#
_entry.id   3ed81631f6a80c191e75930bb5db8b61
#
_cell.length_a   1.000
_cell.length_b   1.000
_cell.length_c   1.000
_cell.angle_alpha   90.00
_cell.angle_beta   90.00
_cell.angle_gamma   90.00
#
_symmetry.space_group_name_H-M   'P 1'
#
loop_
_entity.id
_entity.type
_entity.pdbx_description
1 polymer ?
#
loop_
_entity_poly.entity_id
_entity_poly.type
_entity_poly.pdbx_seq_one_letter_code
_entity_poly.pdbx_strand_id
1 'polypeptide(L)'
;MEKLTVTEARNNFMKLPSTTAREKVIAVTRRNQEVMAIMSWDLYEGLLETLEILADPELIKNLKKARRDIESNKTCSVDEARKRLGL
;
A
#
# COMPACT_ATOMS: atom_id res chain seq x y z
N MET A 1 10.21 -10.06 -5.77
CA MET A 1 9.34 -8.87 -5.73
C MET A 1 9.04 -8.43 -7.15
N GLU A 2 7.80 -8.25 -7.47
CA GLU A 2 7.39 -7.80 -8.79
C GLU A 2 7.53 -6.28 -8.91
N LYS A 3 7.88 -5.81 -10.11
CA LYS A 3 7.98 -4.39 -10.40
C LYS A 3 6.99 -4.03 -11.51
N LEU A 4 6.23 -2.97 -11.29
CA LEU A 4 5.30 -2.41 -12.27
C LEU A 4 5.58 -0.92 -12.45
N THR A 5 5.37 -0.43 -13.66
CA THR A 5 5.34 1.03 -13.86
C THR A 5 4.03 1.58 -13.27
N VAL A 6 3.97 2.90 -13.05
CA VAL A 6 2.74 3.57 -12.60
C VAL A 6 1.59 3.27 -13.56
N THR A 7 1.85 3.30 -14.86
CA THR A 7 0.83 3.01 -15.88
C THR A 7 0.34 1.57 -15.79
N GLU A 8 1.25 0.60 -15.66
CA GLU A 8 0.89 -0.80 -15.50
C GLU A 8 0.08 -1.04 -14.23
N ALA A 9 0.49 -0.43 -13.11
CA ALA A 9 -0.22 -0.55 -11.85
C ALA A 9 -1.64 0.03 -11.97
N ARG A 10 -1.79 1.17 -12.62
CA ARG A 10 -3.10 1.78 -12.86
C ARG A 10 -3.99 0.89 -13.70
N ASN A 11 -3.45 0.37 -14.81
CA ASN A 11 -4.23 -0.46 -15.74
C ASN A 11 -4.62 -1.80 -15.14
N ASN A 12 -3.85 -2.30 -14.18
CA ASN A 12 -4.08 -3.60 -13.53
C ASN A 12 -4.55 -3.45 -12.08
N PHE A 13 -5.04 -2.28 -11.70
CA PHE A 13 -5.38 -1.99 -10.30
C PHE A 13 -6.32 -3.02 -9.69
N MET A 14 -7.33 -3.45 -10.43
CA MET A 14 -8.30 -4.44 -9.95
C MET A 14 -7.69 -5.83 -9.72
N LYS A 15 -6.56 -6.10 -10.31
CA LYS A 15 -5.82 -7.37 -10.14
C LYS A 15 -4.79 -7.32 -9.03
N LEU A 16 -4.48 -6.12 -8.50
CA LEU A 16 -3.44 -5.95 -7.49
C LEU A 16 -3.71 -6.75 -6.20
N PRO A 17 -4.96 -6.87 -5.71
CA PRO A 17 -5.21 -7.71 -4.53
C PRO A 17 -4.75 -9.15 -4.71
N SER A 18 -4.99 -9.75 -5.88
CA SER A 18 -4.53 -11.12 -6.16
C SER A 18 -3.02 -11.18 -6.30
N THR A 19 -2.42 -10.18 -6.95
CA THR A 19 -0.97 -10.12 -7.13
C THR A 19 -0.24 -9.95 -5.80
N THR A 20 -0.73 -9.09 -4.91
CA THR A 20 -0.11 -8.89 -3.60
C THR A 20 -0.31 -10.08 -2.67
N ALA A 21 -1.39 -10.84 -2.82
CA ALA A 21 -1.58 -12.08 -2.08
C ALA A 21 -0.47 -13.09 -2.39
N ARG A 22 0.02 -13.11 -3.64
CA ARG A 22 1.07 -14.01 -4.09
C ARG A 22 2.47 -13.44 -3.85
N GLU A 23 2.72 -12.20 -4.26
CA GLU A 23 4.05 -11.58 -4.25
C GLU A 23 4.36 -10.82 -2.96
N LYS A 24 3.37 -10.53 -2.15
CA LYS A 24 3.43 -9.74 -0.90
C LYS A 24 3.72 -8.27 -1.12
N VAL A 25 4.74 -7.92 -1.89
CA VAL A 25 5.12 -6.53 -2.18
C VAL A 25 5.29 -6.34 -3.68
N ILE A 26 4.75 -5.25 -4.18
CA ILE A 26 4.95 -4.81 -5.57
C ILE A 26 5.62 -3.45 -5.52
N ALA A 27 6.77 -3.31 -6.18
CA ALA A 27 7.42 -2.01 -6.36
C ALA A 27 6.81 -1.31 -7.58
N VAL A 28 6.38 -0.08 -7.41
CA VAL A 28 5.87 0.73 -8.51
C VAL A 28 6.93 1.75 -8.90
N THR A 29 7.27 1.76 -10.18
CA THR A 29 8.35 2.59 -10.70
C THR A 29 7.81 3.71 -11.58
N ARG A 30 8.55 4.80 -11.61
CA ARG A 30 8.32 5.92 -12.50
C ARG A 30 9.68 6.38 -13.02
N ARG A 31 9.85 6.40 -14.35
CA ARG A 31 11.13 6.74 -14.98
C ARG A 31 12.28 5.89 -14.44
N ASN A 32 12.05 4.59 -14.34
CA ASN A 32 13.01 3.60 -13.85
C ASN A 32 13.44 3.77 -12.38
N GLN A 33 12.67 4.54 -11.59
CA GLN A 33 12.93 4.70 -10.16
C GLN A 33 11.73 4.22 -9.37
N GLU A 34 11.98 3.48 -8.30
CA GLU A 34 10.93 3.07 -7.37
C GLU A 34 10.39 4.30 -6.64
N VAL A 35 9.08 4.55 -6.79
CA VAL A 35 8.41 5.70 -6.18
C VAL A 35 7.40 5.31 -5.13
N MET A 36 6.94 4.05 -5.12
CA MET A 36 6.06 3.54 -4.08
C MET A 36 6.10 2.03 -4.03
N ALA A 37 5.58 1.48 -2.94
CA ALA A 37 5.41 0.05 -2.77
C ALA A 37 3.95 -0.24 -2.43
N ILE A 38 3.42 -1.31 -3.01
CA ILE A 38 2.08 -1.82 -2.71
C ILE A 38 2.28 -3.18 -2.07
N MET A 39 1.64 -3.42 -0.94
CA MET A 39 1.81 -4.67 -0.21
C MET A 39 0.47 -5.25 0.23
N SER A 40 0.47 -6.56 0.54
CA SER A 40 -0.71 -7.19 1.10
C SER A 40 -1.04 -6.60 2.47
N TRP A 41 -2.33 -6.59 2.82
CA TRP A 41 -2.77 -6.10 4.14
C TRP A 41 -2.15 -6.90 5.29
N ASP A 42 -2.04 -8.22 5.12
CA ASP A 42 -1.42 -9.09 6.12
C ASP A 42 0.03 -8.72 6.39
N LEU A 43 0.80 -8.42 5.33
CA LEU A 43 2.17 -7.99 5.50
C LEU A 43 2.25 -6.64 6.23
N TYR A 44 1.38 -5.71 5.87
CA TYR A 44 1.31 -4.39 6.51
C TYR A 44 1.02 -4.51 8.01
N GLU A 45 0.06 -5.34 8.39
CA GLU A 45 -0.25 -5.58 9.80
C GLU A 45 0.92 -6.21 10.54
N GLY A 46 1.58 -7.18 9.93
CA GLY A 46 2.77 -7.80 10.50
C GLY A 46 3.91 -6.81 10.73
N LEU A 47 4.10 -5.88 9.78
CA LEU A 47 5.11 -4.83 9.93
C LEU A 47 4.75 -3.87 11.07
N LEU A 48 3.47 -3.52 11.25
CA LEU A 48 3.03 -2.69 12.37
C LEU A 48 3.33 -3.34 13.71
N GLU A 49 3.03 -4.63 13.85
CA GLU A 49 3.33 -5.39 15.06
C GLU A 49 4.82 -5.41 15.35
N THR A 50 5.65 -5.62 14.34
CA THR A 50 7.10 -5.60 14.47
C THR A 50 7.61 -4.23 14.91
N LEU A 51 7.08 -3.15 14.35
CA LEU A 51 7.45 -1.78 14.71
C LEU A 51 7.04 -1.44 16.15
N GLU A 52 5.91 -1.95 16.62
CA GLU A 52 5.47 -1.78 18.01
C GLU A 52 6.48 -2.40 18.98
N ILE A 53 7.04 -3.54 18.64
CA ILE A 53 8.07 -4.22 19.45
C ILE A 53 9.38 -3.42 19.44
N LEU A 54 9.76 -2.84 18.28
CA LEU A 54 11.01 -2.10 18.10
C LEU A 54 10.94 -0.65 18.59
N ALA A 55 9.75 -0.16 18.86
CA ALA A 55 9.44 1.14 19.49
C ALA A 55 9.98 2.41 18.83
N ASP A 56 9.31 2.84 17.75
CA ASP A 56 9.24 4.25 17.41
C ASP A 56 7.79 4.71 17.64
N PRO A 57 7.47 5.31 18.82
CA PRO A 57 6.08 5.63 19.16
C PRO A 57 5.41 6.60 18.20
N GLU A 58 6.16 7.53 17.63
CA GLU A 58 5.61 8.51 16.71
C GLU A 58 5.24 7.89 15.37
N LEU A 59 6.14 7.07 14.81
CA LEU A 59 5.86 6.36 13.57
C LEU A 59 4.65 5.43 13.72
N ILE A 60 4.59 4.68 14.81
CA ILE A 60 3.47 3.78 15.10
C ILE A 60 2.16 4.56 15.18
N LYS A 61 2.16 5.69 15.87
CA LYS A 61 0.97 6.54 16.00
C LYS A 61 0.47 6.99 14.64
N ASN A 62 1.37 7.43 13.75
CA ASN A 62 1.02 7.89 12.42
C ASN A 62 0.47 6.77 11.54
N LEU A 63 1.08 5.58 11.61
CA LEU A 63 0.63 4.42 10.85
C LEU A 63 -0.73 3.92 11.34
N LYS A 64 -0.97 3.90 12.64
CA LYS A 64 -2.26 3.52 13.22
C LYS A 64 -3.36 4.51 12.85
N LYS A 65 -3.04 5.79 12.81
CA LYS A 65 -3.97 6.82 12.36
C LYS A 65 -4.37 6.60 10.90
N ALA A 66 -3.41 6.35 10.02
CA ALA A 66 -3.68 6.06 8.62
C ALA A 66 -4.57 4.83 8.46
N ARG A 67 -4.34 3.77 9.25
CA ARG A 67 -5.16 2.57 9.24
C ARG A 67 -6.60 2.86 9.66
N ARG A 68 -6.81 3.65 10.70
CA ARG A 68 -8.15 4.05 11.16
C ARG A 68 -8.87 4.88 10.11
N ASP A 69 -8.16 5.77 9.43
CA ASP A 69 -8.74 6.60 8.36
C ASP A 69 -9.22 5.72 7.20
N ILE A 70 -8.46 4.69 6.83
CA ILE A 70 -8.85 3.72 5.81
C ILE A 70 -10.08 2.93 6.26
N GLU A 71 -10.12 2.45 7.48
CA GLU A 71 -11.26 1.71 8.03
C GLU A 71 -12.53 2.55 8.09
N SER A 72 -12.41 3.84 8.39
CA SER A 72 -13.54 4.78 8.41
C SER A 72 -14.11 5.04 7.03
N ASN A 73 -13.32 4.84 5.98
CA ASN A 73 -13.72 5.06 4.58
C ASN A 73 -13.84 3.72 3.84
N LYS A 74 -14.72 2.85 4.34
CA LYS A 74 -14.86 1.46 3.86
C LYS A 74 -15.25 1.29 2.41
N THR A 75 -15.71 2.34 1.74
CA THR A 75 -16.13 2.28 0.35
C THR A 75 -15.30 3.23 -0.50
N CYS A 76 -14.02 2.91 -0.62
CA CYS A 76 -13.14 3.66 -1.53
C CYS A 76 -13.29 3.08 -2.93
N SER A 77 -13.85 3.84 -3.86
CA SER A 77 -13.89 3.45 -5.27
C SER A 77 -12.49 3.53 -5.88
N VAL A 78 -12.30 2.88 -7.03
CA VAL A 78 -11.04 2.96 -7.76
C VAL A 78 -10.70 4.42 -8.11
N ASP A 79 -11.71 5.21 -8.47
CA ASP A 79 -11.51 6.62 -8.79
C ASP A 79 -11.09 7.44 -7.57
N GLU A 80 -11.68 7.18 -6.42
CA GLU A 80 -11.29 7.82 -5.17
C GLU A 80 -9.88 7.43 -4.75
N ALA A 81 -9.53 6.15 -4.86
CA ALA A 81 -8.20 5.67 -4.57
C ALA A 81 -7.18 6.34 -5.51
N ARG A 82 -7.50 6.44 -6.79
CA ARG A 82 -6.65 7.12 -7.77
C ARG A 82 -6.44 8.58 -7.42
N LYS A 83 -7.49 9.28 -7.03
CA LYS A 83 -7.44 10.68 -6.62
C LYS A 83 -6.56 10.88 -5.39
N ARG A 84 -6.70 10.02 -4.39
CA ARG A 84 -5.91 10.09 -3.16
C ARG A 84 -4.44 9.79 -3.40
N LEU A 85 -4.14 8.91 -4.34
CA LEU A 85 -2.78 8.54 -4.70
C LEU A 85 -2.15 9.52 -5.69
N GLY A 86 -2.90 10.47 -6.24
CA GLY A 86 -2.39 11.42 -7.21
C GLY A 86 -2.13 10.82 -8.59
N LEU A 87 -2.83 9.76 -8.93
CA LEU A 87 -2.63 9.03 -10.20
C LEU A 87 -3.54 9.50 -11.33
#